data_0ca614024a9237c885c59aca73cd1017
#
_entry.id   0ca614024a9237c885c59aca73cd1017
#
_cell.length_a   1.000
_cell.length_b   1.000
_cell.length_c   1.000
_cell.angle_alpha   90.00
_cell.angle_beta   90.00
_cell.angle_gamma   90.00
#
_symmetry.space_group_name_H-M   'P 1'
#
loop_
_entity.id
_entity.type
_entity.pdbx_description
1 polymer ?
#
loop_
_entity_poly.entity_id
_entity_poly.type
_entity_poly.pdbx_seq_one_letter_code
_entity_poly.pdbx_strand_id
1 'polypeptide(L)'
;MMSSRLAITWLGHGTFHFRSPGGCRLLVDPWLEDNPTCPDAWKKPAPLDAILITHGHSDHATDAARLAKATSAAVVASQEICTWLGKKGVATLRPMNKGGEQTVAGVRVAMVDARHSSSIEEDQMMVPLGEASGFVITFEDDLVLYFAGDTSLFGDMRLIADLYRPLIACLPIGDLYTMGPEHAAKAVEWLRVRQVIPMHYGTSPKLTGTLEQFRAAVAPLGVEVL
;
A
#
# COMPACT_ATOMS: atom_id res chain seq x y z
N MET A 1 21.76 14.28 16.92
CA MET A 1 20.75 13.19 16.97
C MET A 1 21.01 12.31 15.77
N MET A 2 21.17 10.99 15.93
CA MET A 2 21.26 10.10 14.77
C MET A 2 19.89 10.11 14.08
N SER A 3 19.84 10.52 12.81
CA SER A 3 18.64 10.38 11.98
C SER A 3 18.27 8.89 11.98
N SER A 4 17.07 8.56 12.45
CA SER A 4 16.56 7.20 12.30
C SER A 4 16.33 6.94 10.82
N ARG A 5 16.68 5.74 10.33
CA ARG A 5 16.40 5.35 8.94
C ARG A 5 14.96 4.89 8.80
N LEU A 6 14.43 4.97 7.58
CA LEU A 6 13.16 4.33 7.26
C LEU A 6 13.24 2.84 7.58
N ALA A 7 12.33 2.36 8.44
CA ALA A 7 12.14 0.93 8.68
C ALA A 7 10.87 0.46 8.00
N ILE A 8 10.98 -0.61 7.21
CA ILE A 8 9.89 -1.23 6.46
C ILE A 8 9.66 -2.62 7.02
N THR A 9 8.44 -2.93 7.40
CA THR A 9 8.03 -4.26 7.85
C THR A 9 6.89 -4.75 6.98
N TRP A 10 7.12 -5.82 6.23
CA TRP A 10 6.07 -6.50 5.49
C TRP A 10 5.30 -7.42 6.44
N LEU A 11 4.00 -7.21 6.53
CA LEU A 11 3.10 -7.97 7.42
C LEU A 11 2.32 -9.07 6.67
N GLY A 12 2.74 -9.33 5.44
CA GLY A 12 2.11 -10.30 4.56
C GLY A 12 1.11 -9.65 3.61
N HIS A 13 0.91 -10.28 2.45
CA HIS A 13 0.00 -9.83 1.39
C HIS A 13 0.33 -8.40 0.93
N GLY A 14 -0.66 -7.48 0.97
CA GLY A 14 -0.52 -6.06 0.68
C GLY A 14 -0.26 -5.19 1.91
N THR A 15 -0.10 -5.75 3.11
CA THR A 15 -0.03 -4.99 4.36
C THR A 15 1.40 -4.65 4.75
N PHE A 16 1.66 -3.36 4.98
CA PHE A 16 2.98 -2.86 5.37
C PHE A 16 2.92 -1.89 6.54
N HIS A 17 3.87 -2.01 7.44
CA HIS A 17 4.15 -1.01 8.46
C HIS A 17 5.46 -0.29 8.15
N PHE A 18 5.41 1.04 8.14
CA PHE A 18 6.56 1.92 7.97
C PHE A 18 6.79 2.70 9.26
N ARG A 19 8.06 2.77 9.70
CA ARG A 19 8.48 3.74 10.70
C ARG A 19 9.39 4.74 10.01
N SER A 20 8.90 5.98 9.87
CA SER A 20 9.62 7.03 9.17
C SER A 20 10.86 7.50 9.94
N PRO A 21 11.80 8.21 9.29
CA PRO A 21 12.93 8.86 9.97
C PRO A 21 12.51 9.81 11.08
N GLY A 22 11.38 10.50 10.92
CA GLY A 22 10.79 11.38 11.94
C GLY A 22 10.05 10.64 13.05
N GLY A 23 9.89 9.31 12.93
CA GLY A 23 9.24 8.46 13.93
C GLY A 23 7.76 8.19 13.68
N CYS A 24 7.16 8.68 12.59
CA CYS A 24 5.78 8.35 12.20
C CYS A 24 5.61 6.86 11.99
N ARG A 25 4.57 6.28 12.57
CA ARG A 25 4.17 4.88 12.44
C ARG A 25 2.99 4.82 11.49
N LEU A 26 3.29 4.44 10.26
CA LEU A 26 2.35 4.40 9.16
C LEU A 26 2.01 2.94 8.84
N LEU A 27 0.73 2.61 8.78
CA LEU A 27 0.24 1.31 8.34
C LEU A 27 -0.48 1.46 7.00
N VAL A 28 -0.16 0.63 6.03
CA VAL A 28 -0.81 0.65 4.72
C VAL A 28 -1.57 -0.65 4.53
N ASP A 29 -2.81 -0.54 4.04
CA ASP A 29 -3.72 -1.64 3.72
C ASP A 29 -3.86 -2.67 4.86
N PRO A 30 -4.50 -2.29 5.97
CA PRO A 30 -4.55 -3.10 7.18
C PRO A 30 -5.45 -4.32 7.04
N TRP A 31 -4.84 -5.45 6.73
CA TRP A 31 -5.41 -6.78 6.84
C TRP A 31 -4.51 -7.63 7.73
N LEU A 32 -4.82 -7.72 9.01
CA LEU A 32 -3.95 -8.34 10.02
C LEU A 32 -4.57 -9.61 10.63
N GLU A 33 -5.82 -9.52 11.09
CA GLU A 33 -6.45 -10.56 11.90
C GLU A 33 -6.60 -11.87 11.11
N ASP A 34 -7.20 -11.79 9.93
CA ASP A 34 -7.45 -12.94 9.06
C ASP A 34 -6.34 -13.18 8.02
N ASN A 35 -5.26 -12.39 8.05
CA ASN A 35 -4.13 -12.57 7.17
C ASN A 35 -3.28 -13.77 7.63
N PRO A 36 -3.22 -14.86 6.83
CA PRO A 36 -2.54 -16.10 7.25
C PRO A 36 -1.03 -15.94 7.38
N THR A 37 -0.46 -14.88 6.79
CA THR A 37 0.98 -14.61 6.82
C THR A 37 1.36 -13.49 7.77
N CYS A 38 0.38 -12.81 8.39
CA CYS A 38 0.67 -11.77 9.38
C CYS A 38 1.19 -12.38 10.68
N PRO A 39 2.35 -11.93 11.19
CA PRO A 39 2.84 -12.41 12.48
C PRO A 39 1.88 -12.05 13.62
N ASP A 40 1.60 -12.97 14.53
CA ASP A 40 0.63 -12.81 15.62
C ASP A 40 0.89 -11.58 16.51
N ALA A 41 2.14 -11.20 16.68
CA ALA A 41 2.51 -10.00 17.43
C ALA A 41 1.92 -8.71 16.85
N TRP A 42 1.62 -8.67 15.54
CA TRP A 42 1.07 -7.51 14.83
C TRP A 42 -0.46 -7.50 14.75
N LYS A 43 -1.13 -8.62 15.08
CA LYS A 43 -2.60 -8.70 15.08
C LYS A 43 -3.25 -7.87 16.19
N LYS A 44 -2.49 -7.54 17.24
CA LYS A 44 -2.92 -6.65 18.32
C LYS A 44 -2.70 -5.19 17.92
N PRO A 45 -3.62 -4.28 18.30
CA PRO A 45 -3.41 -2.85 18.08
C PRO A 45 -2.12 -2.38 18.74
N ALA A 46 -1.23 -1.83 17.93
CA ALA A 46 -0.01 -1.13 18.36
C ALA A 46 -0.21 0.37 18.07
N PRO A 47 0.52 1.28 18.73
CA PRO A 47 0.41 2.70 18.44
C PRO A 47 0.67 2.99 16.95
N LEU A 48 -0.27 3.69 16.31
CA LEU A 48 -0.18 4.16 14.93
C LEU A 48 -0.46 5.66 14.88
N ASP A 49 0.19 6.36 13.96
CA ASP A 49 -0.01 7.78 13.73
C ASP A 49 -0.87 8.00 12.48
N ALA A 50 -0.75 7.14 11.47
CA ALA A 50 -1.58 7.17 10.28
C ALA A 50 -1.84 5.76 9.70
N ILE A 51 -2.96 5.64 8.98
CA ILE A 51 -3.35 4.47 8.19
C ILE A 51 -3.65 4.95 6.78
N LEU A 52 -3.05 4.33 5.77
CA LEU A 52 -3.37 4.55 4.36
C LEU A 52 -4.14 3.35 3.82
N ILE A 53 -5.16 3.61 3.00
CA ILE A 53 -5.95 2.54 2.36
C ILE A 53 -6.01 2.81 0.88
N THR A 54 -5.46 1.89 0.08
CA THR A 54 -5.39 2.01 -1.38
C THR A 54 -6.73 1.77 -2.04
N HIS A 55 -7.49 0.79 -1.54
CA HIS A 55 -8.80 0.42 -2.07
C HIS A 55 -9.60 -0.41 -1.05
N GLY A 56 -10.86 -0.70 -1.36
CA GLY A 56 -11.83 -1.20 -0.39
C GLY A 56 -11.91 -2.72 -0.24
N HIS A 57 -11.10 -3.53 -0.92
CA HIS A 57 -11.19 -4.99 -0.77
C HIS A 57 -10.87 -5.43 0.66
N SER A 58 -11.47 -6.55 1.07
CA SER A 58 -11.39 -7.04 2.45
C SER A 58 -9.97 -7.33 2.91
N ASP A 59 -9.13 -7.84 2.02
CA ASP A 59 -7.71 -8.12 2.27
C ASP A 59 -6.80 -6.87 2.29
N HIS A 60 -7.42 -5.67 2.23
CA HIS A 60 -6.75 -4.37 2.37
C HIS A 60 -7.40 -3.45 3.42
N ALA A 61 -8.71 -3.55 3.65
CA ALA A 61 -9.44 -2.57 4.44
C ALA A 61 -10.12 -3.11 5.70
N THR A 62 -10.19 -4.44 5.90
CA THR A 62 -11.02 -5.07 6.96
C THR A 62 -10.66 -4.59 8.36
N ASP A 63 -9.39 -4.44 8.70
CA ASP A 63 -8.96 -4.03 10.04
C ASP A 63 -8.91 -2.52 10.24
N ALA A 64 -9.14 -1.72 9.18
CA ALA A 64 -8.96 -0.26 9.22
C ALA A 64 -9.79 0.42 10.32
N ALA A 65 -11.09 0.12 10.39
CA ALA A 65 -11.98 0.75 11.37
C ALA A 65 -11.61 0.36 12.81
N ARG A 66 -11.27 -0.90 13.05
CA ARG A 66 -10.86 -1.41 14.36
C ARG A 66 -9.58 -0.72 14.83
N LEU A 67 -8.56 -0.68 13.97
CA LEU A 67 -7.26 -0.09 14.30
C LEU A 67 -7.33 1.42 14.45
N ALA A 68 -8.02 2.13 13.55
CA ALA A 68 -8.20 3.57 13.65
C ALA A 68 -8.88 4.00 14.97
N LYS A 69 -9.93 3.27 15.39
CA LYS A 69 -10.59 3.54 16.68
C LYS A 69 -9.70 3.24 17.88
N ALA A 70 -8.94 2.15 17.83
CA ALA A 70 -8.07 1.74 18.94
C ALA A 70 -6.85 2.66 19.13
N THR A 71 -6.34 3.25 18.04
CA THR A 71 -5.09 4.04 18.05
C THR A 71 -5.32 5.55 17.89
N SER A 72 -6.52 5.97 17.47
CA SER A 72 -6.84 7.33 17.04
C SER A 72 -6.01 7.81 15.83
N ALA A 73 -5.44 6.87 15.07
CA ALA A 73 -4.66 7.16 13.87
C ALA A 73 -5.50 7.90 12.81
N ALA A 74 -4.87 8.84 12.11
CA ALA A 74 -5.49 9.49 10.97
C ALA A 74 -5.61 8.53 9.78
N VAL A 75 -6.80 8.37 9.21
CA VAL A 75 -6.99 7.50 8.04
C VAL A 75 -7.01 8.33 6.77
N VAL A 76 -6.07 8.04 5.87
CA VAL A 76 -5.95 8.64 4.53
C VAL A 76 -6.47 7.62 3.50
N ALA A 77 -7.48 7.98 2.76
CA ALA A 77 -8.09 7.13 1.73
C ALA A 77 -8.92 7.97 0.75
N SER A 78 -9.54 7.33 -0.25
CA SER A 78 -10.53 7.98 -1.10
C SER A 78 -11.71 8.53 -0.27
N GLN A 79 -12.43 9.50 -0.85
CA GLN A 79 -13.62 10.08 -0.21
C GLN A 79 -14.65 9.00 0.15
N GLU A 80 -14.85 8.00 -0.70
CA GLU A 80 -15.81 6.92 -0.53
C GLU A 80 -15.43 6.00 0.63
N ILE A 81 -14.16 5.60 0.72
CA ILE A 81 -13.64 4.79 1.82
C ILE A 81 -13.73 5.58 3.14
N CYS A 82 -13.36 6.85 3.14
CA CYS A 82 -13.49 7.70 4.33
C CYS A 82 -14.96 7.84 4.77
N THR A 83 -15.89 8.01 3.83
CA THR A 83 -17.33 8.07 4.13
C THR A 83 -17.82 6.76 4.74
N TRP A 84 -17.41 5.61 4.18
CA TRP A 84 -17.72 4.29 4.71
C TRP A 84 -17.16 4.08 6.12
N LEU A 85 -15.90 4.45 6.38
CA LEU A 85 -15.29 4.37 7.71
C LEU A 85 -15.93 5.31 8.73
N GLY A 86 -16.38 6.50 8.30
CA GLY A 86 -17.12 7.43 9.13
C GLY A 86 -18.43 6.83 9.66
N LYS A 87 -19.16 6.08 8.82
CA LYS A 87 -20.35 5.33 9.25
C LYS A 87 -20.02 4.23 10.26
N LYS A 88 -18.78 3.74 10.29
CA LYS A 88 -18.27 2.78 11.29
C LYS A 88 -17.70 3.44 12.56
N GLY A 89 -17.83 4.77 12.69
CA GLY A 89 -17.41 5.52 13.87
C GLY A 89 -15.92 5.87 13.92
N VAL A 90 -15.21 5.88 12.79
CA VAL A 90 -13.84 6.42 12.72
C VAL A 90 -13.90 7.95 12.71
N ALA A 91 -13.21 8.59 13.67
CA ALA A 91 -13.29 10.04 13.88
C ALA A 91 -12.27 10.83 13.05
N THR A 92 -11.05 10.34 12.90
CA THR A 92 -9.95 11.08 12.26
C THR A 92 -9.78 10.64 10.82
N LEU A 93 -10.59 11.21 9.93
CA LEU A 93 -10.58 10.91 8.49
C LEU A 93 -9.93 12.04 7.71
N ARG A 94 -9.11 11.68 6.75
CA ARG A 94 -8.35 12.56 5.86
C ARG A 94 -8.62 12.16 4.41
N PRO A 95 -9.83 12.46 3.90
CA PRO A 95 -10.20 12.10 2.54
C PRO A 95 -9.37 12.84 1.51
N MET A 96 -9.09 12.16 0.40
CA MET A 96 -8.43 12.75 -0.76
C MET A 96 -8.89 12.05 -2.04
N ASN A 97 -8.36 12.47 -3.17
CA ASN A 97 -8.58 11.80 -4.44
C ASN A 97 -7.29 11.82 -5.28
N LYS A 98 -7.25 11.04 -6.33
CA LYS A 98 -6.11 10.91 -7.26
C LYS A 98 -5.69 12.28 -7.78
N GLY A 99 -4.38 12.54 -7.79
CA GLY A 99 -3.78 13.84 -8.11
C GLY A 99 -3.65 14.79 -6.90
N GLY A 100 -4.30 14.48 -5.76
CA GLY A 100 -4.14 15.24 -4.52
C GLY A 100 -2.91 14.81 -3.72
N GLU A 101 -2.41 15.75 -2.89
CA GLU A 101 -1.35 15.51 -1.92
C GLU A 101 -1.73 16.12 -0.57
N GLN A 102 -1.37 15.47 0.52
CA GLN A 102 -1.50 16.00 1.87
C GLN A 102 -0.36 15.54 2.77
N THR A 103 -0.14 16.25 3.86
CA THR A 103 0.82 15.85 4.91
C THR A 103 0.07 15.25 6.10
N VAL A 104 0.48 14.07 6.55
CA VAL A 104 -0.05 13.38 7.72
C VAL A 104 1.10 12.94 8.61
N ALA A 105 1.09 13.29 9.87
CA ALA A 105 2.13 12.95 10.86
C ALA A 105 3.58 13.22 10.37
N GLY A 106 3.79 14.30 9.61
CA GLY A 106 5.09 14.70 9.08
C GLY A 106 5.46 14.07 7.72
N VAL A 107 4.71 13.09 7.24
CA VAL A 107 4.93 12.39 5.97
C VAL A 107 4.01 12.97 4.89
N ARG A 108 4.56 13.27 3.70
CA ARG A 108 3.73 13.68 2.55
C ARG A 108 3.23 12.47 1.80
N VAL A 109 1.94 12.50 1.46
CA VAL A 109 1.25 11.40 0.76
C VAL A 109 0.52 11.97 -0.43
N ALA A 110 0.91 11.57 -1.64
CA ALA A 110 0.17 11.84 -2.87
C ALA A 110 -0.59 10.59 -3.29
N MET A 111 -1.87 10.74 -3.65
CA MET A 111 -2.69 9.66 -4.19
C MET A 111 -2.56 9.65 -5.72
N VAL A 112 -2.22 8.50 -6.28
CA VAL A 112 -2.04 8.28 -7.71
C VAL A 112 -2.96 7.18 -8.22
N ASP A 113 -3.04 7.02 -9.55
CA ASP A 113 -3.90 6.00 -10.15
C ASP A 113 -3.43 4.57 -9.85
N ALA A 114 -4.39 3.65 -9.82
CA ALA A 114 -4.22 2.21 -9.88
C ALA A 114 -5.35 1.61 -10.71
N ARG A 115 -5.07 0.53 -11.43
CA ARG A 115 -6.02 -0.12 -12.32
C ARG A 115 -6.55 -1.41 -11.70
N HIS A 116 -7.53 -1.24 -10.81
CA HIS A 116 -8.15 -2.29 -10.04
C HIS A 116 -9.57 -1.87 -9.61
N SER A 117 -10.38 -2.79 -9.11
CA SER A 117 -11.68 -2.49 -8.52
C SER A 117 -11.54 -2.08 -7.05
N SER A 118 -12.60 -1.48 -6.50
CA SER A 118 -12.62 -1.06 -5.10
C SER A 118 -14.04 -1.25 -4.54
N SER A 119 -14.22 -2.30 -3.76
CA SER A 119 -15.50 -2.65 -3.14
C SER A 119 -15.27 -3.55 -1.93
N ILE A 120 -16.27 -3.62 -1.06
CA ILE A 120 -16.28 -4.56 0.08
C ILE A 120 -17.61 -5.28 0.14
N GLU A 121 -17.61 -6.53 0.61
CA GLU A 121 -18.83 -7.25 0.88
C GLU A 121 -19.32 -6.97 2.31
N GLU A 122 -20.53 -6.47 2.44
CA GLU A 122 -21.21 -6.26 3.71
C GLU A 122 -22.66 -6.76 3.60
N ASP A 123 -23.11 -7.52 4.57
CA ASP A 123 -24.47 -8.07 4.61
C ASP A 123 -24.88 -8.77 3.30
N GLN A 124 -23.96 -9.53 2.72
CA GLN A 124 -24.11 -10.25 1.43
C GLN A 124 -24.33 -9.31 0.21
N MET A 125 -23.98 -8.05 0.36
CA MET A 125 -24.03 -7.09 -0.73
C MET A 125 -22.64 -6.51 -1.02
N MET A 126 -22.34 -6.32 -2.30
CA MET A 126 -21.11 -5.65 -2.72
C MET A 126 -21.31 -4.13 -2.62
N VAL A 127 -20.58 -3.49 -1.72
CA VAL A 127 -20.60 -2.04 -1.52
C VAL A 127 -19.43 -1.41 -2.30
N PRO A 128 -19.69 -0.61 -3.35
CA PRO A 128 -18.64 0.12 -4.05
C PRO A 128 -17.98 1.16 -3.15
N LEU A 129 -16.65 1.24 -3.18
CA LEU A 129 -15.84 2.17 -2.37
C LEU A 129 -14.94 3.07 -3.24
N GLY A 130 -15.48 3.54 -4.35
CA GLY A 130 -14.78 4.39 -5.30
C GLY A 130 -13.83 3.61 -6.20
N GLU A 131 -12.74 4.25 -6.60
CA GLU A 131 -11.71 3.65 -7.45
C GLU A 131 -10.48 3.27 -6.63
N ALA A 132 -9.75 2.25 -7.09
CA ALA A 132 -8.46 1.89 -6.50
C ALA A 132 -7.41 2.97 -6.76
N SER A 133 -6.48 3.10 -5.84
CA SER A 133 -5.39 4.06 -5.90
C SER A 133 -4.09 3.45 -5.40
N GLY A 134 -2.96 4.05 -5.80
CA GLY A 134 -1.67 3.88 -5.16
C GLY A 134 -1.30 5.14 -4.38
N PHE A 135 -0.21 5.06 -3.62
CA PHE A 135 0.34 6.19 -2.90
C PHE A 135 1.81 6.43 -3.27
N VAL A 136 2.17 7.69 -3.44
CA VAL A 136 3.56 8.11 -3.37
C VAL A 136 3.78 8.74 -2.01
N ILE A 137 4.69 8.13 -1.23
CA ILE A 137 4.99 8.50 0.14
C ILE A 137 6.36 9.14 0.16
N THR A 138 6.43 10.42 0.54
CA THR A 138 7.69 11.13 0.73
C THR A 138 7.96 11.30 2.22
N PHE A 139 9.00 10.68 2.70
CA PHE A 139 9.41 10.72 4.10
C PHE A 139 10.19 12.02 4.41
N GLU A 140 10.47 12.27 5.68
CA GLU A 140 11.06 13.52 6.17
C GLU A 140 12.51 13.74 5.72
N ASP A 141 13.19 12.70 5.21
CA ASP A 141 14.53 12.73 4.64
C ASP A 141 14.53 12.78 3.10
N ASP A 142 13.38 13.15 2.52
CA ASP A 142 13.12 13.21 1.08
C ASP A 142 13.21 11.85 0.35
N LEU A 143 13.25 10.73 1.06
CA LEU A 143 13.11 9.42 0.46
C LEU A 143 11.68 9.25 -0.07
N VAL A 144 11.56 8.89 -1.34
CA VAL A 144 10.28 8.68 -2.00
C VAL A 144 10.04 7.19 -2.24
N LEU A 145 8.89 6.69 -1.79
CA LEU A 145 8.42 5.33 -1.98
C LEU A 145 7.10 5.35 -2.76
N TYR A 146 7.00 4.55 -3.82
CA TYR A 146 5.73 4.27 -4.49
C TYR A 146 5.14 2.98 -3.95
N PHE A 147 3.94 3.06 -3.39
CA PHE A 147 3.14 1.93 -2.97
C PHE A 147 2.00 1.76 -3.97
N ALA A 148 2.07 0.73 -4.81
CA ALA A 148 1.15 0.58 -5.94
C ALA A 148 -0.29 0.23 -5.51
N GLY A 149 -0.47 -0.41 -4.35
CA GLY A 149 -1.70 -1.12 -4.05
C GLY A 149 -1.92 -2.27 -5.03
N ASP A 150 -3.15 -2.72 -5.16
CA ASP A 150 -3.52 -3.68 -6.18
C ASP A 150 -3.74 -2.99 -7.52
N THR A 151 -3.06 -3.49 -8.53
CA THR A 151 -3.11 -2.90 -9.87
C THR A 151 -2.65 -3.88 -10.95
N SER A 152 -3.17 -3.70 -12.15
CA SER A 152 -2.53 -4.17 -13.38
C SER A 152 -1.38 -3.23 -13.78
N LEU A 153 -0.57 -3.63 -14.75
CA LEU A 153 0.38 -2.72 -15.40
C LEU A 153 -0.38 -1.65 -16.20
N PHE A 154 -0.02 -0.36 -16.03
CA PHE A 154 -0.63 0.74 -16.76
C PHE A 154 0.40 1.83 -17.14
N GLY A 155 0.12 2.52 -18.24
CA GLY A 155 1.10 3.43 -18.87
C GLY A 155 1.54 4.60 -17.99
N ASP A 156 0.65 5.10 -17.13
CA ASP A 156 0.92 6.28 -16.29
C ASP A 156 1.89 6.01 -15.13
N MET A 157 2.33 4.75 -14.92
CA MET A 157 3.49 4.47 -14.06
C MET A 157 4.75 5.23 -14.51
N ARG A 158 4.86 5.57 -15.81
CA ARG A 158 5.91 6.44 -16.33
C ARG A 158 5.76 7.89 -15.83
N LEU A 159 4.52 8.40 -15.75
CA LEU A 159 4.25 9.73 -15.19
C LEU A 159 4.56 9.78 -13.69
N ILE A 160 4.25 8.72 -12.96
CA ILE A 160 4.64 8.60 -11.54
C ILE A 160 6.17 8.70 -11.41
N ALA A 161 6.91 7.99 -12.27
CA ALA A 161 8.37 8.06 -12.30
C ALA A 161 8.88 9.47 -12.62
N ASP A 162 8.30 10.15 -13.60
CA ASP A 162 8.74 11.48 -14.04
C ASP A 162 8.46 12.56 -13.00
N LEU A 163 7.29 12.50 -12.34
CA LEU A 163 6.85 13.51 -11.39
C LEU A 163 7.47 13.32 -9.99
N TYR A 164 7.55 12.09 -9.50
CA TYR A 164 7.89 11.82 -8.11
C TYR A 164 9.26 11.16 -7.91
N ARG A 165 9.81 10.50 -8.94
CA ARG A 165 11.13 9.84 -8.91
C ARG A 165 11.31 8.90 -7.72
N PRO A 166 10.43 7.92 -7.50
CA PRO A 166 10.52 7.02 -6.36
C PRO A 166 11.84 6.24 -6.38
N LEU A 167 12.44 6.10 -5.20
CA LEU A 167 13.63 5.27 -5.00
C LEU A 167 13.25 3.80 -4.81
N ILE A 168 12.13 3.57 -4.11
CA ILE A 168 11.60 2.25 -3.74
C ILE A 168 10.19 2.12 -4.33
N ALA A 169 9.83 0.93 -4.81
CA ALA A 169 8.45 0.60 -5.16
C ALA A 169 8.00 -0.68 -4.47
N CYS A 170 6.77 -0.68 -3.91
CA CYS A 170 6.07 -1.88 -3.48
C CYS A 170 5.10 -2.26 -4.60
N LEU A 171 5.28 -3.45 -5.21
CA LEU A 171 4.52 -3.87 -6.38
C LEU A 171 3.90 -5.25 -6.17
N PRO A 172 2.61 -5.44 -6.52
CA PRO A 172 1.99 -6.76 -6.48
C PRO A 172 2.54 -7.65 -7.59
N ILE A 173 2.78 -8.93 -7.26
CA ILE A 173 3.31 -9.93 -8.19
C ILE A 173 2.48 -11.21 -8.22
N GLY A 174 1.34 -11.26 -7.53
CA GLY A 174 0.57 -12.48 -7.26
C GLY A 174 -0.11 -13.08 -8.49
N ASP A 175 -0.22 -12.35 -9.59
CA ASP A 175 -1.00 -12.73 -10.77
C ASP A 175 -2.52 -12.84 -10.46
N LEU A 176 -3.34 -13.34 -11.37
CA LEU A 176 -4.78 -13.53 -11.34
C LEU A 176 -5.59 -12.26 -11.03
N TYR A 177 -5.33 -11.60 -9.90
CA TYR A 177 -6.03 -10.39 -9.46
C TYR A 177 -5.23 -9.10 -9.66
N THR A 178 -3.91 -9.22 -9.78
CA THR A 178 -2.97 -8.10 -9.93
C THR A 178 -1.97 -8.36 -11.05
N MET A 179 -0.87 -7.61 -11.09
CA MET A 179 0.24 -7.96 -11.98
C MET A 179 0.82 -9.32 -11.60
N GLY A 180 1.22 -10.10 -12.63
CA GLY A 180 2.15 -11.19 -12.46
C GLY A 180 3.60 -10.72 -12.49
N PRO A 181 4.58 -11.60 -12.22
CA PRO A 181 6.00 -11.27 -12.12
C PRO A 181 6.57 -10.52 -13.32
N GLU A 182 6.22 -10.90 -14.55
CA GLU A 182 6.70 -10.25 -15.78
C GLU A 182 6.15 -8.82 -15.95
N HIS A 183 4.86 -8.61 -15.66
CA HIS A 183 4.25 -7.29 -15.71
C HIS A 183 4.82 -6.39 -14.62
N ALA A 184 5.05 -6.91 -13.42
CA ALA A 184 5.69 -6.18 -12.34
C ALA A 184 7.16 -5.81 -12.67
N ALA A 185 7.91 -6.69 -13.33
CA ALA A 185 9.24 -6.36 -13.84
C ALA A 185 9.19 -5.23 -14.88
N LYS A 186 8.18 -5.21 -15.75
CA LYS A 186 7.96 -4.09 -16.68
C LYS A 186 7.58 -2.80 -15.96
N ALA A 187 6.82 -2.87 -14.87
CA ALA A 187 6.55 -1.73 -14.01
C ALA A 187 7.84 -1.18 -13.37
N VAL A 188 8.73 -2.05 -12.88
CA VAL A 188 10.06 -1.67 -12.35
C VAL A 188 10.86 -0.87 -13.39
N GLU A 189 10.92 -1.36 -14.65
CA GLU A 189 11.60 -0.65 -15.75
C GLU A 189 11.02 0.75 -15.98
N TRP A 190 9.68 0.88 -15.98
CA TRP A 190 9.00 2.16 -16.22
C TRP A 190 9.14 3.13 -15.05
N LEU A 191 9.10 2.61 -13.81
CA LEU A 191 9.26 3.40 -12.60
C LEU A 191 10.70 3.86 -12.36
N ARG A 192 11.69 3.19 -12.96
CA ARG A 192 13.12 3.51 -12.83
C ARG A 192 13.60 3.52 -11.38
N VAL A 193 13.00 2.70 -10.54
CA VAL A 193 13.36 2.55 -9.12
C VAL A 193 14.69 1.82 -8.96
N ARG A 194 15.35 2.02 -7.82
CA ARG A 194 16.58 1.29 -7.47
C ARG A 194 16.30 0.05 -6.63
N GLN A 195 15.21 0.07 -5.89
CA GLN A 195 14.80 -1.00 -5.00
C GLN A 195 13.33 -1.34 -5.22
N VAL A 196 12.98 -2.61 -5.13
CA VAL A 196 11.59 -3.07 -5.25
C VAL A 196 11.28 -4.08 -4.17
N ILE A 197 10.08 -3.97 -3.61
CA ILE A 197 9.53 -4.90 -2.64
C ILE A 197 8.34 -5.58 -3.31
N PRO A 198 8.42 -6.88 -3.63
CA PRO A 198 7.27 -7.62 -4.13
C PRO A 198 6.26 -7.88 -3.02
N MET A 199 4.99 -7.77 -3.35
CA MET A 199 3.89 -7.99 -2.42
C MET A 199 2.72 -8.74 -3.08
N HIS A 200 1.67 -9.01 -2.33
CA HIS A 200 0.43 -9.63 -2.78
C HIS A 200 0.66 -11.00 -3.45
N TYR A 201 1.49 -11.86 -2.84
CA TYR A 201 1.79 -13.22 -3.30
C TYR A 201 1.89 -14.20 -2.12
N GLY A 202 1.73 -15.49 -2.39
CA GLY A 202 1.97 -16.57 -1.41
C GLY A 202 0.93 -16.72 -0.31
N THR A 203 -0.11 -15.88 -0.24
CA THR A 203 -1.17 -15.96 0.79
C THR A 203 -2.34 -16.84 0.38
N SER A 204 -2.44 -17.22 -0.86
CA SER A 204 -3.46 -18.11 -1.42
C SER A 204 -2.88 -18.94 -2.56
N PRO A 205 -3.31 -20.20 -2.71
CA PRO A 205 -2.88 -21.02 -3.84
C PRO A 205 -3.38 -20.51 -5.21
N LYS A 206 -4.31 -19.56 -5.23
CA LYS A 206 -4.76 -18.89 -6.44
C LYS A 206 -3.75 -17.87 -6.97
N LEU A 207 -2.86 -17.38 -6.10
CA LEU A 207 -1.81 -16.42 -6.47
C LEU A 207 -0.61 -17.20 -6.98
N THR A 208 -0.49 -17.31 -8.30
CA THR A 208 0.49 -18.17 -8.97
C THR A 208 1.85 -17.52 -9.19
N GLY A 209 1.92 -16.19 -9.05
CA GLY A 209 3.17 -15.44 -9.13
C GLY A 209 4.08 -15.70 -7.94
N THR A 210 5.36 -15.91 -8.19
CA THR A 210 6.34 -16.23 -7.14
C THR A 210 7.49 -15.23 -7.09
N LEU A 211 8.12 -15.14 -5.92
CA LEU A 211 9.31 -14.31 -5.72
C LEU A 211 10.46 -14.74 -6.66
N GLU A 212 10.61 -16.03 -6.89
CA GLU A 212 11.64 -16.58 -7.77
C GLU A 212 11.46 -16.11 -9.22
N GLN A 213 10.24 -16.24 -9.75
CA GLN A 213 9.89 -15.75 -11.09
C GLN A 213 10.14 -14.24 -11.22
N PHE A 214 9.73 -13.47 -10.20
CA PHE A 214 9.93 -12.02 -10.19
C PHE A 214 11.41 -11.65 -10.17
N ARG A 215 12.23 -12.28 -9.31
CA ARG A 215 13.67 -12.06 -9.26
C ARG A 215 14.34 -12.37 -10.59
N ALA A 216 13.96 -13.46 -11.25
CA ALA A 216 14.45 -13.78 -12.58
C ALA A 216 14.10 -12.70 -13.63
N ALA A 217 12.85 -12.19 -13.58
CA ALA A 217 12.37 -11.17 -14.52
C ALA A 217 13.06 -9.80 -14.33
N VAL A 218 13.38 -9.40 -13.10
CA VAL A 218 14.03 -8.10 -12.82
C VAL A 218 15.55 -8.15 -12.86
N ALA A 219 16.16 -9.34 -12.87
CA ALA A 219 17.62 -9.49 -12.86
C ALA A 219 18.34 -8.67 -13.95
N PRO A 220 17.84 -8.60 -15.21
CA PRO A 220 18.48 -7.79 -16.26
C PRO A 220 18.45 -6.28 -15.99
N LEU A 221 17.58 -5.80 -15.09
CA LEU A 221 17.40 -4.38 -14.79
C LEU A 221 18.39 -3.87 -13.73
N GLY A 222 19.10 -4.75 -13.02
CA GLY A 222 20.06 -4.38 -11.99
C GLY A 222 19.42 -3.73 -10.75
N VAL A 223 18.13 -3.98 -10.52
CA VAL A 223 17.36 -3.44 -9.38
C VAL A 223 17.47 -4.39 -8.20
N GLU A 224 17.63 -3.86 -7.00
CA GLU A 224 17.65 -4.63 -5.77
C GLU A 224 16.24 -5.07 -5.38
N VAL A 225 16.04 -6.38 -5.18
CA VAL A 225 14.80 -6.97 -4.67
C VAL A 225 14.96 -7.20 -3.17
N LEU A 226 14.26 -6.39 -2.39
CA LEU A 226 14.28 -6.43 -0.92
C LEU A 226 13.40 -7.55 -0.37
#